data_bae31546427fbd4ac85573cec7a1550d
#
_entry.id   bae31546427fbd4ac85573cec7a1550d
#
_cell.length_a   1.000
_cell.length_b   1.000
_cell.length_c   1.000
_cell.angle_alpha   90.00
_cell.angle_beta   90.00
_cell.angle_gamma   90.00
#
_symmetry.space_group_name_H-M   'P 1'
#
loop_
_entity.id
_entity.type
_entity.pdbx_description
1 polymer ?
#
loop_
_entity_poly.entity_id
_entity_poly.type
_entity_poly.pdbx_seq_one_letter_code
_entity_poly.pdbx_strand_id
1 'polypeptide(L)'
;MGVKHFGARVKRLEDPALLTGRGRFVDDVKVPGVLHACFVRSPYAHARLQSIDAKAAMTMPGVHAVITASDLPEPMRSQPMPMLLPNPALAAVCTQHVLARDEVCYVGQAVAVVVADTRYIAEDAAAAVIVNYDVLDAVGDCRDAIKEGAPRAHSDLTTNVAST
;
A
#
# COMPACT_ATOMS: atom_id res chain seq x y z
N MET A 1 8.29 -48.35 9.33
CA MET A 1 8.07 -47.71 8.02
C MET A 1 8.50 -46.26 8.16
N GLY A 2 9.61 -45.85 7.50
CA GLY A 2 10.08 -44.47 7.54
C GLY A 2 9.10 -43.53 6.84
N VAL A 3 8.89 -42.37 7.41
CA VAL A 3 8.05 -41.32 6.81
C VAL A 3 8.73 -40.90 5.49
N LYS A 4 8.10 -41.25 4.36
CA LYS A 4 8.69 -41.08 3.02
C LYS A 4 8.89 -39.62 2.58
N HIS A 5 8.47 -38.66 3.37
CA HIS A 5 8.47 -37.24 3.00
C HIS A 5 9.34 -36.36 3.91
N PHE A 6 9.54 -36.74 5.16
CA PHE A 6 10.38 -35.99 6.08
C PHE A 6 11.87 -36.15 5.71
N GLY A 7 12.57 -35.04 5.39
CA GLY A 7 13.95 -35.05 4.95
C GLY A 7 14.18 -35.51 3.49
N ALA A 8 13.14 -35.82 2.73
CA ALA A 8 13.25 -36.15 1.32
C ALA A 8 13.47 -34.91 0.47
N ARG A 9 14.30 -35.03 -0.57
CA ARG A 9 14.44 -33.98 -1.62
C ARG A 9 13.20 -34.00 -2.53
N VAL A 10 12.13 -33.36 -2.08
CA VAL A 10 10.93 -33.22 -2.91
C VAL A 10 11.16 -32.08 -3.89
N LYS A 11 11.07 -32.37 -5.20
CA LYS A 11 11.15 -31.36 -6.26
C LYS A 11 9.84 -30.59 -6.32
N ARG A 12 9.88 -29.29 -6.59
CA ARG A 12 8.70 -28.50 -6.85
C ARG A 12 8.04 -28.95 -8.15
N LEU A 13 6.73 -29.00 -8.17
CA LEU A 13 5.94 -29.38 -9.37
C LEU A 13 6.17 -28.40 -10.52
N GLU A 14 6.49 -27.16 -10.21
CA GLU A 14 6.68 -26.07 -11.17
C GLU A 14 8.08 -26.04 -11.81
N ASP A 15 9.09 -26.71 -11.19
CA ASP A 15 10.47 -26.67 -11.68
C ASP A 15 10.62 -26.99 -13.18
N PRO A 16 9.94 -28.01 -13.75
CA PRO A 16 10.05 -28.28 -15.18
C PRO A 16 9.53 -27.14 -16.08
N ALA A 17 8.47 -26.47 -15.66
CA ALA A 17 7.92 -25.33 -16.40
C ALA A 17 8.85 -24.12 -16.32
N LEU A 18 9.39 -23.82 -15.13
CA LEU A 18 10.31 -22.71 -14.91
C LEU A 18 11.63 -22.90 -15.66
N LEU A 19 12.22 -24.10 -15.60
CA LEU A 19 13.49 -24.43 -16.26
C LEU A 19 13.39 -24.42 -17.80
N THR A 20 12.19 -24.62 -18.36
CA THR A 20 11.96 -24.63 -19.81
C THR A 20 11.35 -23.34 -20.34
N GLY A 21 11.28 -22.27 -19.53
CA GLY A 21 10.69 -20.98 -19.93
C GLY A 21 9.18 -21.02 -20.14
N ARG A 22 8.49 -22.04 -19.62
CA ARG A 22 7.04 -22.20 -19.69
C ARG A 22 6.32 -21.82 -18.40
N GLY A 23 7.06 -21.25 -17.45
CA GLY A 23 6.47 -20.65 -16.23
C GLY A 23 5.51 -19.53 -16.63
N ARG A 24 4.43 -19.38 -15.85
CA ARG A 24 3.47 -18.29 -16.03
C ARG A 24 3.28 -17.57 -14.72
N PHE A 25 3.53 -16.28 -14.75
CA PHE A 25 3.32 -15.35 -13.64
C PHE A 25 2.17 -14.40 -13.97
N VAL A 26 1.76 -13.59 -13.01
CA VAL A 26 0.65 -12.62 -13.20
C VAL A 26 0.93 -11.69 -14.37
N ASP A 27 2.18 -11.23 -14.53
CA ASP A 27 2.58 -10.32 -15.61
C ASP A 27 2.55 -10.97 -17.01
N ASP A 28 2.53 -12.31 -17.09
CA ASP A 28 2.43 -13.05 -18.35
C ASP A 28 0.98 -13.23 -18.81
N VAL A 29 0.02 -12.89 -17.94
CA VAL A 29 -1.41 -13.03 -18.26
C VAL A 29 -1.83 -11.88 -19.17
N LYS A 30 -2.19 -12.19 -20.41
CA LYS A 30 -2.68 -11.23 -21.40
C LYS A 30 -4.21 -11.28 -21.43
N VAL A 31 -4.84 -10.19 -21.01
CA VAL A 31 -6.29 -10.02 -21.04
C VAL A 31 -6.60 -8.85 -21.96
N PRO A 32 -7.45 -9.03 -22.99
CA PRO A 32 -7.86 -7.91 -23.85
C PRO A 32 -8.54 -6.81 -23.04
N GLY A 33 -8.13 -5.56 -23.24
CA GLY A 33 -8.69 -4.40 -22.53
C GLY A 33 -8.23 -4.25 -21.08
N VAL A 34 -7.20 -4.99 -20.64
CA VAL A 34 -6.63 -4.79 -19.31
C VAL A 34 -6.00 -3.40 -19.21
N LEU A 35 -6.27 -2.72 -18.10
CA LEU A 35 -5.61 -1.48 -17.73
C LEU A 35 -4.54 -1.76 -16.68
N HIS A 36 -3.59 -0.85 -16.59
CA HIS A 36 -2.49 -0.93 -15.64
C HIS A 36 -2.65 0.13 -14.55
N ALA A 37 -2.33 -0.26 -13.31
CA ALA A 37 -2.41 0.64 -12.16
C ALA A 37 -1.02 0.87 -11.56
N CYS A 38 -0.73 2.13 -11.22
CA CYS A 38 0.45 2.53 -10.47
C CYS A 38 0.04 3.35 -9.25
N PHE A 39 0.58 2.99 -8.07
CA PHE A 39 0.29 3.71 -6.83
C PHE A 39 1.25 4.88 -6.65
N VAL A 40 0.70 6.05 -6.37
CA VAL A 40 1.43 7.19 -5.82
C VAL A 40 1.64 6.93 -4.33
N ARG A 41 2.90 6.90 -3.89
CA ARG A 41 3.26 6.51 -2.53
C ARG A 41 3.98 7.64 -1.79
N SER A 42 3.72 7.73 -0.48
CA SER A 42 4.39 8.72 0.38
C SER A 42 5.89 8.43 0.50
N PRO A 43 6.75 9.44 0.34
CA PRO A 43 8.16 9.36 0.70
C PRO A 43 8.42 9.59 2.19
N TYR A 44 7.40 10.04 2.96
CA TYR A 44 7.52 10.40 4.37
C TYR A 44 7.02 9.31 5.28
N ALA A 45 7.68 9.17 6.43
CA ALA A 45 7.30 8.23 7.48
C ALA A 45 6.05 8.70 8.25
N HIS A 46 5.90 10.02 8.42
CA HIS A 46 4.73 10.64 9.03
C HIS A 46 4.52 12.05 8.45
N ALA A 47 3.35 12.31 7.91
CA ALA A 47 3.00 13.63 7.38
C ALA A 47 1.48 13.76 7.22
N ARG A 48 0.97 14.98 7.34
CA ARG A 48 -0.40 15.31 6.94
C ARG A 48 -0.48 15.53 5.45
N LEU A 49 -1.55 15.04 4.84
CA LEU A 49 -1.87 15.30 3.44
C LEU A 49 -2.57 16.65 3.33
N GLN A 50 -1.91 17.63 2.70
CA GLN A 50 -2.49 18.96 2.48
C GLN A 50 -3.31 19.01 1.19
N SER A 51 -2.77 18.46 0.12
CA SER A 51 -3.47 18.38 -1.17
C SER A 51 -2.81 17.38 -2.12
N ILE A 52 -3.60 16.88 -3.07
CA ILE A 52 -3.16 16.04 -4.18
C ILE A 52 -3.58 16.74 -5.47
N ASP A 53 -2.62 17.18 -6.28
CA ASP A 53 -2.88 17.76 -7.61
C ASP A 53 -2.55 16.71 -8.68
N ALA A 54 -3.59 16.19 -9.31
CA ALA A 54 -3.53 15.17 -10.35
C ALA A 54 -3.74 15.74 -11.77
N LYS A 55 -3.86 17.08 -11.94
CA LYS A 55 -4.23 17.68 -13.22
C LYS A 55 -3.28 17.32 -14.34
N ALA A 56 -1.96 17.40 -14.09
CA ALA A 56 -0.95 17.06 -15.09
C ALA A 56 -1.06 15.60 -15.52
N ALA A 57 -1.20 14.68 -14.56
CA ALA A 57 -1.38 13.25 -14.81
C ALA A 57 -2.64 12.97 -15.64
N MET A 58 -3.76 13.60 -15.31
CA MET A 58 -5.05 13.40 -16.00
C MET A 58 -5.06 13.91 -17.45
N THR A 59 -4.14 14.80 -17.84
CA THR A 59 -4.02 15.29 -19.22
C THR A 59 -3.12 14.42 -20.08
N MET A 60 -2.42 13.45 -19.52
CA MET A 60 -1.51 12.57 -20.26
C MET A 60 -2.30 11.58 -21.13
N PRO A 61 -1.94 11.42 -22.41
CA PRO A 61 -2.59 10.45 -23.29
C PRO A 61 -2.50 9.02 -22.72
N GLY A 62 -3.62 8.30 -22.75
CA GLY A 62 -3.70 6.91 -22.24
C GLY A 62 -3.91 6.79 -20.73
N VAL A 63 -4.04 7.90 -19.99
CA VAL A 63 -4.47 7.90 -18.60
C VAL A 63 -6.00 7.94 -18.53
N HIS A 64 -6.59 7.00 -17.81
CA HIS A 64 -8.03 6.87 -17.65
C HIS A 64 -8.55 7.50 -16.36
N ALA A 65 -7.77 7.37 -15.26
CA ALA A 65 -8.19 7.90 -13.96
C ALA A 65 -6.99 8.11 -13.04
N VAL A 66 -7.12 9.08 -12.14
CA VAL A 66 -6.34 9.19 -10.91
C VAL A 66 -7.34 9.16 -9.77
N ILE A 67 -7.25 8.14 -8.93
CA ILE A 67 -8.19 7.86 -7.85
C ILE A 67 -7.50 8.17 -6.54
N THR A 68 -8.14 8.99 -5.72
CA THR A 68 -7.73 9.35 -4.36
C THR A 68 -8.71 8.76 -3.33
N ALA A 69 -8.43 8.94 -2.05
CA ALA A 69 -9.34 8.47 -1.01
C ALA A 69 -10.76 9.08 -1.13
N SER A 70 -10.88 10.33 -1.63
CA SER A 70 -12.18 10.99 -1.82
C SER A 70 -13.04 10.38 -2.92
N ASP A 71 -12.44 9.69 -3.87
CA ASP A 71 -13.13 9.07 -5.02
C ASP A 71 -13.63 7.66 -4.69
N LEU A 72 -13.23 7.11 -3.55
CA LEU A 72 -13.63 5.76 -3.14
C LEU A 72 -15.11 5.74 -2.68
N PRO A 73 -15.82 4.64 -2.99
CA PRO A 73 -17.18 4.45 -2.45
C PRO A 73 -17.15 4.15 -0.95
N GLU A 74 -18.29 4.39 -0.28
CA GLU A 74 -18.48 3.96 1.11
C GLU A 74 -18.60 2.42 1.19
N PRO A 75 -18.07 1.78 2.23
CA PRO A 75 -17.40 2.36 3.42
C PRO A 75 -15.89 2.60 3.24
N MET A 76 -15.30 2.27 2.09
CA MET A 76 -13.83 2.36 1.87
C MET A 76 -13.29 3.78 1.98
N ARG A 77 -14.13 4.77 1.68
CA ARG A 77 -13.76 6.18 1.79
C ARG A 77 -13.62 6.62 3.25
N SER A 78 -14.56 6.23 4.11
CA SER A 78 -14.67 6.76 5.47
C SER A 78 -14.05 5.85 6.53
N GLN A 79 -13.96 4.55 6.27
CA GLN A 79 -13.55 3.57 7.26
C GLN A 79 -12.20 2.94 6.92
N PRO A 80 -11.38 2.64 7.92
CA PRO A 80 -10.19 1.82 7.71
C PRO A 80 -10.57 0.39 7.32
N MET A 81 -9.64 -0.33 6.72
CA MET A 81 -9.85 -1.73 6.35
C MET A 81 -10.17 -2.57 7.59
N PRO A 82 -11.17 -3.47 7.53
CA PRO A 82 -11.53 -4.28 8.68
C PRO A 82 -10.40 -5.26 9.04
N MET A 83 -10.21 -5.46 10.32
CA MET A 83 -9.30 -6.50 10.82
C MET A 83 -9.93 -7.87 10.61
N LEU A 84 -9.28 -8.74 9.84
CA LEU A 84 -9.79 -10.09 9.54
C LEU A 84 -9.78 -11.02 10.75
N LEU A 85 -8.84 -10.82 11.67
CA LEU A 85 -8.71 -11.61 12.90
C LEU A 85 -8.74 -10.66 14.10
N PRO A 86 -9.94 -10.32 14.60
CA PRO A 86 -10.08 -9.47 15.77
C PRO A 86 -9.30 -10.04 16.97
N ASN A 87 -8.47 -9.20 17.60
CA ASN A 87 -7.72 -9.57 18.80
C ASN A 87 -8.16 -8.67 19.95
N PRO A 88 -8.82 -9.21 20.99
CA PRO A 88 -9.30 -8.43 22.13
C PRO A 88 -8.17 -7.84 22.98
N ALA A 89 -6.92 -8.29 22.81
CA ALA A 89 -5.75 -7.73 23.48
C ALA A 89 -5.27 -6.41 22.84
N LEU A 90 -5.79 -6.02 21.67
CA LEU A 90 -5.44 -4.74 21.06
C LEU A 90 -6.16 -3.60 21.77
N ALA A 91 -5.38 -2.66 22.30
CA ALA A 91 -5.90 -1.45 22.95
C ALA A 91 -6.55 -0.49 21.93
N ALA A 92 -6.09 -0.51 20.68
CA ALA A 92 -6.65 0.24 19.57
C ALA A 92 -6.56 -0.57 18.27
N VAL A 93 -7.61 -0.51 17.47
CA VAL A 93 -7.61 -1.11 16.12
C VAL A 93 -7.03 -0.07 15.15
N CYS A 94 -5.74 -0.20 14.87
CA CYS A 94 -5.04 0.64 13.90
C CYS A 94 -4.87 -0.11 12.60
N THR A 95 -5.89 -0.13 11.77
CA THR A 95 -5.81 -0.62 10.41
C THR A 95 -5.67 0.56 9.46
N GLN A 96 -4.99 0.34 8.34
CA GLN A 96 -4.80 1.37 7.33
C GLN A 96 -6.07 1.58 6.49
N HIS A 97 -6.25 2.77 5.97
CA HIS A 97 -7.21 3.03 4.89
C HIS A 97 -6.72 2.41 3.56
N VAL A 98 -7.63 2.18 2.63
CA VAL A 98 -7.31 1.71 1.28
C VAL A 98 -6.34 2.67 0.59
N LEU A 99 -6.61 3.97 0.68
CA LEU A 99 -5.70 5.07 0.35
C LEU A 99 -5.65 6.03 1.53
N ALA A 100 -4.50 6.64 1.76
CA ALA A 100 -4.34 7.63 2.82
C ALA A 100 -5.28 8.81 2.60
N ARG A 101 -5.93 9.28 3.67
CA ARG A 101 -6.92 10.37 3.64
C ARG A 101 -6.33 11.69 4.13
N ASP A 102 -6.04 11.74 5.41
CA ASP A 102 -5.68 12.96 6.11
C ASP A 102 -4.19 12.96 6.49
N GLU A 103 -3.62 11.77 6.72
CA GLU A 103 -2.21 11.60 7.04
C GLU A 103 -1.64 10.31 6.45
N VAL A 104 -0.32 10.28 6.33
CA VAL A 104 0.49 9.09 6.05
C VAL A 104 1.29 8.75 7.29
N CYS A 105 1.35 7.46 7.63
CA CYS A 105 1.93 6.95 8.86
C CYS A 105 3.16 6.04 8.63
N TYR A 106 3.53 5.81 7.37
CA TYR A 106 4.75 5.05 7.00
C TYR A 106 5.20 5.38 5.58
N VAL A 107 6.50 5.22 5.33
CA VAL A 107 7.09 5.36 3.99
C VAL A 107 6.49 4.31 3.04
N GLY A 108 6.03 4.76 1.87
CA GLY A 108 5.42 3.88 0.88
C GLY A 108 3.91 3.71 1.02
N GLN A 109 3.26 4.36 1.99
CA GLN A 109 1.80 4.35 2.10
C GLN A 109 1.18 4.94 0.83
N ALA A 110 0.19 4.23 0.28
CA ALA A 110 -0.50 4.65 -0.93
C ALA A 110 -1.41 5.85 -0.65
N VAL A 111 -1.29 6.89 -1.46
CA VAL A 111 -2.10 8.14 -1.37
C VAL A 111 -3.03 8.32 -2.56
N ALA A 112 -2.66 7.77 -3.72
CA ALA A 112 -3.49 7.75 -4.91
C ALA A 112 -3.13 6.54 -5.78
N VAL A 113 -3.98 6.22 -6.75
CA VAL A 113 -3.72 5.24 -7.79
C VAL A 113 -4.02 5.83 -9.15
N VAL A 114 -3.07 5.67 -10.08
CA VAL A 114 -3.24 6.04 -11.50
C VAL A 114 -3.60 4.81 -12.28
N VAL A 115 -4.57 4.93 -13.18
CA VAL A 115 -5.01 3.87 -14.10
C VAL A 115 -4.78 4.30 -15.54
N ALA A 116 -4.04 3.50 -16.31
CA ALA A 116 -3.66 3.84 -17.67
C ALA A 116 -3.62 2.61 -18.61
N ASP A 117 -3.48 2.85 -19.90
CA ASP A 117 -3.42 1.83 -20.95
C ASP A 117 -2.20 0.89 -20.81
N THR A 118 -1.09 1.42 -20.32
CA THR A 118 0.16 0.65 -20.15
C THR A 118 0.79 0.94 -18.79
N ARG A 119 1.65 0.02 -18.34
CA ARG A 119 2.43 0.20 -17.10
C ARG A 119 3.28 1.47 -17.16
N TYR A 120 3.96 1.72 -18.29
CA TYR A 120 4.84 2.89 -18.45
C TYR A 120 4.06 4.21 -18.33
N ILE A 121 2.91 4.31 -18.99
CA ILE A 121 2.04 5.49 -18.88
C ILE A 121 1.55 5.66 -17.44
N ALA A 122 1.18 4.58 -16.75
CA ALA A 122 0.73 4.65 -15.37
C ALA A 122 1.84 5.11 -14.42
N GLU A 123 3.08 4.66 -14.62
CA GLU A 123 4.26 5.06 -13.84
C GLU A 123 4.63 6.53 -14.10
N ASP A 124 4.71 6.96 -15.36
CA ASP A 124 5.00 8.34 -15.75
C ASP A 124 3.93 9.29 -15.20
N ALA A 125 2.66 8.93 -15.33
CA ALA A 125 1.56 9.72 -14.80
C ALA A 125 1.54 9.74 -13.26
N ALA A 126 1.90 8.65 -12.59
CA ALA A 126 2.05 8.64 -11.14
C ALA A 126 3.16 9.59 -10.67
N ALA A 127 4.26 9.71 -11.43
CA ALA A 127 5.33 10.66 -11.16
C ALA A 127 4.90 12.12 -11.39
N ALA A 128 3.88 12.36 -12.24
CA ALA A 128 3.34 13.69 -12.51
C ALA A 128 2.28 14.15 -11.48
N VAL A 129 1.84 13.28 -10.57
CA VAL A 129 0.96 13.66 -9.46
C VAL A 129 1.76 14.39 -8.39
N ILE A 130 1.34 15.59 -8.05
CA ILE A 130 1.96 16.41 -7.01
C ILE A 130 1.18 16.24 -5.71
N VAL A 131 1.87 15.78 -4.66
CA VAL A 131 1.29 15.65 -3.32
C VAL A 131 2.00 16.62 -2.38
N ASN A 132 1.23 17.49 -1.74
CA ASN A 132 1.75 18.43 -0.74
C ASN A 132 1.57 17.83 0.64
N TYR A 133 2.65 17.77 1.38
CA TYR A 133 2.73 17.20 2.72
C TYR A 133 3.14 18.26 3.74
N ASP A 134 2.56 18.18 4.92
CA ASP A 134 3.05 18.83 6.14
C ASP A 134 3.75 17.75 6.97
N VAL A 135 5.07 17.77 6.97
CA VAL A 135 5.89 16.70 7.57
C VAL A 135 5.82 16.77 9.09
N LEU A 136 5.54 15.64 9.69
CA LEU A 136 5.45 15.46 11.14
C LEU A 136 6.65 14.67 11.67
N ASP A 137 6.89 14.81 12.97
CA ASP A 137 7.86 13.98 13.66
C ASP A 137 7.46 12.51 13.59
N ALA A 138 8.43 11.65 13.32
CA ALA A 138 8.24 10.21 13.20
C ALA A 138 9.17 9.45 14.15
N VAL A 139 8.72 8.29 14.60
CA VAL A 139 9.53 7.36 15.39
C VAL A 139 9.73 6.06 14.61
N GLY A 140 10.98 5.71 14.36
CA GLY A 140 11.35 4.52 13.57
C GLY A 140 11.73 3.30 14.41
N ASP A 141 12.05 3.48 15.71
CA ASP A 141 12.41 2.38 16.60
C ASP A 141 11.30 2.15 17.62
N CYS A 142 10.81 0.92 17.71
CA CYS A 142 9.74 0.56 18.65
C CYS A 142 10.13 0.78 20.12
N ARG A 143 11.42 0.71 20.47
CA ARG A 143 11.92 0.98 21.82
C ARG A 143 11.88 2.46 22.17
N ASP A 144 12.00 3.32 21.17
CA ASP A 144 11.87 4.77 21.35
C ASP A 144 10.40 5.18 21.33
N ALA A 145 9.57 4.48 20.59
CA ALA A 145 8.14 4.76 20.47
C ALA A 145 7.36 4.67 21.79
N ILE A 146 7.83 3.86 22.74
CA ILE A 146 7.20 3.70 24.06
C ILE A 146 7.68 4.71 25.10
N LYS A 147 8.70 5.53 24.81
CA LYS A 147 9.22 6.54 25.72
C LYS A 147 8.23 7.69 25.90
N GLU A 148 8.30 8.33 27.05
CA GLU A 148 7.52 9.54 27.31
C GLU A 148 7.90 10.65 26.31
N GLY A 149 6.89 11.32 25.76
CA GLY A 149 7.08 12.37 24.76
C GLY A 149 7.43 11.89 23.35
N ALA A 150 7.49 10.58 23.09
CA ALA A 150 7.75 10.06 21.75
C ALA A 150 6.67 10.53 20.75
N PRO A 151 7.07 10.85 19.48
CA PRO A 151 6.12 11.13 18.43
C PRO A 151 5.10 10.00 18.26
N ARG A 152 3.86 10.34 17.94
CA ARG A 152 2.83 9.33 17.66
C ARG A 152 2.96 8.81 16.25
N ALA A 153 2.78 7.50 16.08
CA ALA A 153 2.74 6.87 14.76
C ALA A 153 1.43 7.20 14.01
N HIS A 154 0.36 7.51 14.77
CA HIS A 154 -0.93 7.97 14.26
C HIS A 154 -1.37 9.17 15.12
N SER A 155 -1.74 10.27 14.47
CA SER A 155 -2.06 11.52 15.17
C SER A 155 -3.31 11.44 16.05
N ASP A 156 -4.24 10.55 15.73
CA ASP A 156 -5.50 10.32 16.45
C ASP A 156 -5.35 9.42 17.69
N LEU A 157 -4.18 8.79 17.89
CA LEU A 157 -3.95 7.90 19.02
C LEU A 157 -3.27 8.60 20.19
N THR A 158 -3.62 8.17 21.40
CA THR A 158 -3.01 8.64 22.64
C THR A 158 -1.74 7.89 23.02
N THR A 159 -1.47 6.75 22.39
CA THR A 159 -0.32 5.89 22.68
C THR A 159 0.16 5.19 21.42
N ASN A 160 1.46 4.85 21.37
CA ASN A 160 2.05 3.98 20.35
C ASN A 160 1.97 2.49 20.74
N VAL A 161 1.41 2.15 21.90
CA VAL A 161 1.28 0.77 22.36
C VAL A 161 -0.04 0.21 21.86
N ALA A 162 0.05 -0.76 20.96
CA ALA A 162 -1.13 -1.41 20.37
C ALA A 162 -1.67 -2.55 21.26
N SER A 163 -0.80 -3.22 22.03
CA SER A 163 -1.16 -4.32 22.94
C SER A 163 -0.16 -4.42 24.08
N THR A 164 -0.64 -4.82 25.25
CA THR A 164 0.16 -5.15 26.44
C THR A 164 -0.04 -6.60 26.83
#